data_526fc263499358e21b9872df0bde86a3
#
_entry.id   526fc263499358e21b9872df0bde86a3
#
_cell.length_a   1.000
_cell.length_b   1.000
_cell.length_c   1.000
_cell.angle_alpha   90.00
_cell.angle_beta   90.00
_cell.angle_gamma   90.00
#
_symmetry.space_group_name_H-M   'P 1'
#
loop_
_entity.id
_entity.type
_entity.pdbx_description
1 polymer ?
#
loop_
_entity_poly.entity_id
_entity_poly.type
_entity_poly.pdbx_seq_one_letter_code
_entity_poly.pdbx_strand_id
1 'polypeptide(L)'
;MHSPTPEYRHEPDGTFVLTHFNHATPFASFLPGIAGTWGIPLWAFYVNRGQGICSFGLRDKDHSISEFLPANWAYQLVYRQGFRTFVRLQADKTLIHHEPFTMEGARDPGCTQTLYVRPHEITLREQHTPLGLETEVTYFTLPHESLAALVRIMKIRNTSGKTTAAWVLDGLPLIVPHGLGDSMLK
;
A
#
# COMPACT_ATOMS: atom_id res chain seq x y z
N MET A 1 14.18 -17.44 -14.72
CA MET A 1 12.78 -17.00 -14.81
C MET A 1 12.78 -15.54 -15.26
N HIS A 2 12.01 -15.19 -16.29
CA HIS A 2 11.90 -13.80 -16.71
C HIS A 2 11.05 -13.04 -15.69
N SER A 3 11.58 -11.95 -15.13
CA SER A 3 10.76 -11.05 -14.30
C SER A 3 9.68 -10.43 -15.17
N PRO A 4 8.44 -10.29 -14.69
CA PRO A 4 7.40 -9.64 -15.46
C PRO A 4 7.78 -8.19 -15.78
N THR A 5 7.46 -7.74 -16.99
CA THR A 5 7.75 -6.39 -17.44
C THR A 5 6.67 -5.44 -16.89
N PRO A 6 7.06 -4.34 -16.23
CA PRO A 6 6.10 -3.32 -15.83
C PRO A 6 5.44 -2.64 -17.03
N GLU A 7 4.14 -2.40 -16.92
CA GLU A 7 3.36 -1.70 -17.95
C GLU A 7 2.74 -0.43 -17.36
N TYR A 8 2.87 0.67 -18.11
CA TYR A 8 2.38 1.99 -17.75
C TYR A 8 1.27 2.41 -18.71
N ARG A 9 0.12 2.83 -18.19
CA ARG A 9 -0.95 3.36 -19.03
C ARG A 9 -1.76 4.42 -18.28
N HIS A 10 -2.43 5.27 -19.05
CA HIS A 10 -3.47 6.16 -18.56
C HIS A 10 -4.83 5.67 -19.04
N GLU A 11 -5.78 5.57 -18.11
CA GLU A 11 -7.17 5.29 -18.44
C GLU A 11 -7.89 6.57 -18.91
N PRO A 12 -9.01 6.46 -19.60
CA PRO A 12 -9.77 7.63 -20.09
C PRO A 12 -10.24 8.58 -18.98
N ASP A 13 -10.41 8.08 -17.74
CA ASP A 13 -10.77 8.86 -16.56
C ASP A 13 -9.58 9.58 -15.91
N GLY A 14 -8.39 9.50 -16.51
CA GLY A 14 -7.16 10.07 -15.99
C GLY A 14 -6.44 9.22 -14.94
N THR A 15 -6.93 8.03 -14.63
CA THR A 15 -6.24 7.10 -13.73
C THR A 15 -4.90 6.68 -14.35
N PHE A 16 -3.79 6.88 -13.64
CA PHE A 16 -2.51 6.29 -13.97
C PHE A 16 -2.44 4.87 -13.41
N VAL A 17 -2.14 3.90 -14.27
CA VAL A 17 -2.08 2.48 -13.93
C VAL A 17 -0.67 1.96 -14.20
N LEU A 18 -0.12 1.26 -13.21
CA LEU A 18 1.17 0.60 -13.27
C LEU A 18 1.03 -0.86 -12.87
N THR A 19 1.10 -1.76 -13.84
CA THR A 19 1.11 -3.21 -13.62
C THR A 19 2.51 -3.67 -13.24
N HIS A 20 2.62 -4.68 -12.39
CA HIS A 20 3.88 -5.19 -11.83
C HIS A 20 4.73 -4.10 -11.16
N PHE A 21 4.08 -3.24 -10.39
CA PHE A 21 4.68 -2.01 -9.87
C PHE A 21 5.93 -2.24 -9.01
N ASN A 22 6.03 -3.38 -8.30
CA ASN A 22 7.21 -3.72 -7.51
C ASN A 22 8.45 -3.99 -8.37
N HIS A 23 8.29 -4.32 -9.68
CA HIS A 23 9.38 -4.48 -10.64
C HIS A 23 9.72 -3.19 -11.40
N ALA A 24 8.86 -2.19 -11.35
CA ALA A 24 9.08 -0.92 -12.04
C ALA A 24 10.27 -0.14 -11.43
N THR A 25 10.80 0.80 -12.21
CA THR A 25 11.77 1.76 -11.68
C THR A 25 11.21 2.43 -10.43
N PRO A 26 11.99 2.49 -9.32
CA PRO A 26 11.56 3.14 -8.10
C PRO A 26 11.15 4.60 -8.33
N PHE A 27 9.98 4.98 -7.87
CA PHE A 27 9.54 6.37 -7.80
C PHE A 27 8.78 6.63 -6.49
N ALA A 28 8.79 7.88 -6.08
CA ALA A 28 8.05 8.36 -4.93
C ALA A 28 7.23 9.59 -5.32
N SER A 29 6.08 9.77 -4.70
CA SER A 29 5.24 10.93 -4.90
C SER A 29 4.38 11.20 -3.68
N PHE A 30 3.60 12.28 -3.73
CA PHE A 30 2.64 12.65 -2.70
C PHE A 30 1.22 12.45 -3.21
N LEU A 31 0.37 11.91 -2.35
CA LEU A 31 -1.07 11.99 -2.48
C LEU A 31 -1.52 13.19 -1.66
N PRO A 32 -1.86 14.33 -2.28
CA PRO A 32 -2.41 15.47 -1.58
C PRO A 32 -3.90 15.27 -1.32
N GLY A 33 -4.40 15.88 -0.26
CA GLY A 33 -5.83 15.87 0.00
C GLY A 33 -6.26 16.95 0.97
N ILE A 34 -7.57 17.15 1.04
CA ILE A 34 -8.23 18.01 2.00
C ILE A 34 -9.04 17.12 2.92
N ALA A 35 -8.80 17.23 4.20
CA ALA A 35 -9.41 16.38 5.20
C ALA A 35 -10.20 17.18 6.24
N GLY A 36 -11.26 16.61 6.74
CA GLY A 36 -12.14 17.18 7.75
C GLY A 36 -13.00 18.34 7.26
N THR A 37 -13.91 18.79 8.14
CA THR A 37 -14.84 19.92 7.86
C THR A 37 -14.10 21.25 7.66
N TRP A 38 -12.94 21.41 8.28
CA TRP A 38 -12.15 22.63 8.25
C TRP A 38 -11.16 22.70 7.08
N GLY A 39 -11.17 21.71 6.19
CA GLY A 39 -10.32 21.69 5.00
C GLY A 39 -8.83 21.61 5.34
N ILE A 40 -8.45 20.77 6.29
CA ILE A 40 -7.06 20.61 6.70
C ILE A 40 -6.26 19.96 5.56
N PRO A 41 -5.20 20.60 5.04
CA PRO A 41 -4.31 19.97 4.09
C PRO A 41 -3.64 18.76 4.72
N LEU A 42 -3.87 17.58 4.12
CA LEU A 42 -3.26 16.33 4.53
C LEU A 42 -2.54 15.73 3.33
N TRP A 43 -1.33 15.26 3.52
CA TRP A 43 -0.56 14.60 2.50
C TRP A 43 -0.16 13.19 2.96
N ALA A 44 -0.04 12.27 2.00
CA ALA A 44 0.57 10.98 2.20
C ALA A 44 1.71 10.79 1.19
N PHE A 45 2.89 10.47 1.69
CA PHE A 45 4.06 10.16 0.87
C PHE A 45 4.07 8.67 0.57
N TYR A 46 4.14 8.34 -0.71
CA TYR A 46 4.10 6.97 -1.16
C TYR A 46 5.21 6.63 -2.14
N VAL A 47 5.52 5.35 -2.20
CA VAL A 47 6.45 4.74 -3.15
C VAL A 47 5.76 3.61 -3.89
N ASN A 48 6.29 3.24 -5.07
CA ASN A 48 5.79 2.07 -5.80
C ASN A 48 6.39 0.76 -5.27
N ARG A 49 6.32 0.56 -3.97
CA ARG A 49 6.80 -0.66 -3.29
C ARG A 49 5.86 -1.01 -2.15
N GLY A 50 5.75 -2.30 -1.85
CA GLY A 50 4.93 -2.76 -0.74
C GLY A 50 3.48 -2.27 -0.82
N GLN A 51 2.95 -1.77 0.28
CA GLN A 51 1.62 -1.15 0.32
C GLN A 51 1.64 0.38 0.14
N GLY A 52 2.68 0.92 -0.45
CA GLY A 52 2.78 2.28 -0.95
C GLY A 52 3.12 3.32 0.12
N ILE A 53 2.26 3.54 1.10
CA ILE A 53 2.38 4.64 2.05
C ILE A 53 3.57 4.45 3.00
N CYS A 54 4.46 5.44 3.01
CA CYS A 54 5.65 5.47 3.85
C CYS A 54 5.54 6.48 4.99
N SER A 55 4.88 7.60 4.74
CA SER A 55 4.70 8.68 5.70
C SER A 55 3.44 9.48 5.37
N PHE A 56 2.91 10.19 6.34
CA PHE A 56 1.80 11.11 6.16
C PHE A 56 1.88 12.24 7.19
N GLY A 57 1.28 13.37 6.85
CA GLY A 57 1.32 14.55 7.69
C GLY A 57 0.35 15.62 7.25
N LEU A 58 0.45 16.77 7.89
CA LEU A 58 -0.41 17.93 7.66
C LEU A 58 0.42 19.06 7.05
N ARG A 59 -0.20 19.90 6.24
CA ARG A 59 0.36 21.13 5.66
C ARG A 59 1.63 20.91 4.84
N ASP A 60 2.76 20.64 5.51
CA ASP A 60 4.08 20.50 4.90
C ASP A 60 4.91 19.40 5.58
N LYS A 61 6.14 19.15 5.11
CA LYS A 61 7.02 18.10 5.62
C LYS A 61 7.42 18.25 7.10
N ASP A 62 7.41 19.47 7.62
CA ASP A 62 7.79 19.76 9.00
C ASP A 62 6.64 19.48 9.99
N HIS A 63 5.46 19.15 9.46
CA HIS A 63 4.27 18.74 10.20
C HIS A 63 3.90 17.27 9.92
N SER A 64 4.92 16.43 9.75
CA SER A 64 4.73 14.99 9.62
C SER A 64 4.14 14.39 10.89
N ILE A 65 3.20 13.46 10.74
CA ILE A 65 2.67 12.63 11.85
C ILE A 65 3.57 11.41 12.04
N SER A 66 3.87 10.70 10.98
CA SER A 66 4.90 9.65 10.97
C SER A 66 6.19 10.17 10.35
N GLU A 67 7.33 9.60 10.74
CA GLU A 67 8.65 10.02 10.29
C GLU A 67 8.72 10.11 8.76
N PHE A 68 9.21 11.25 8.26
CA PHE A 68 9.37 11.49 6.83
C PHE A 68 10.80 11.18 6.41
N LEU A 69 10.96 10.09 5.70
CA LEU A 69 12.24 9.62 5.22
C LEU A 69 12.46 9.99 3.75
N PRO A 70 13.71 10.29 3.33
CA PRO A 70 14.06 10.43 1.93
C PRO A 70 13.65 9.19 1.11
N ALA A 71 13.33 9.39 -0.16
CA ALA A 71 12.79 8.34 -1.04
C ALA A 71 13.65 7.07 -1.08
N ASN A 72 14.99 7.22 -1.10
CA ASN A 72 15.92 6.09 -1.11
C ASN A 72 15.83 5.19 0.13
N TRP A 73 15.49 5.75 1.30
CA TRP A 73 15.20 4.99 2.52
C TRP A 73 13.76 4.45 2.51
N ALA A 74 12.81 5.26 2.07
CA ALA A 74 11.41 4.88 2.00
C ALA A 74 11.18 3.60 1.17
N TYR A 75 11.85 3.43 0.02
CA TYR A 75 11.77 2.20 -0.79
C TYR A 75 12.20 0.93 -0.05
N GLN A 76 13.14 1.05 0.87
CA GLN A 76 13.66 -0.08 1.62
C GLN A 76 12.82 -0.37 2.87
N LEU A 77 12.36 0.68 3.51
CA LEU A 77 11.68 0.60 4.80
C LEU A 77 10.18 0.38 4.71
N VAL A 78 9.54 0.68 3.56
CA VAL A 78 8.09 0.50 3.38
C VAL A 78 7.61 -0.93 3.69
N TYR A 79 8.43 -1.93 3.44
CA TYR A 79 8.13 -3.32 3.77
C TYR A 79 8.19 -3.65 5.26
N ARG A 80 8.76 -2.76 6.09
CA ARG A 80 8.90 -2.93 7.54
C ARG A 80 8.09 -1.92 8.33
N GLN A 81 8.13 -0.66 7.91
CA GLN A 81 7.51 0.48 8.60
C GLN A 81 6.20 0.93 7.97
N GLY A 82 5.91 0.53 6.73
CA GLY A 82 4.64 0.79 6.07
C GLY A 82 3.52 -0.13 6.55
N PHE A 83 2.33 0.08 6.00
CA PHE A 83 1.20 -0.81 6.22
C PHE A 83 1.49 -2.22 5.71
N ARG A 84 1.00 -3.22 6.43
CA ARG A 84 1.18 -4.63 6.10
C ARG A 84 -0.11 -5.41 6.33
N THR A 85 -0.29 -6.45 5.54
CA THR A 85 -1.41 -7.39 5.65
C THR A 85 -0.84 -8.81 5.66
N PHE A 86 -1.24 -9.60 6.62
CA PHE A 86 -0.86 -11.01 6.70
C PHE A 86 -2.13 -11.84 6.60
N VAL A 87 -2.13 -12.78 5.66
CA VAL A 87 -3.24 -13.70 5.43
C VAL A 87 -2.76 -15.12 5.70
N ARG A 88 -3.51 -15.86 6.49
CA ARG A 88 -3.31 -17.28 6.70
C ARG A 88 -4.56 -18.01 6.20
N LEU A 89 -4.36 -18.84 5.19
CA LEU A 89 -5.43 -19.64 4.56
C LEU A 89 -5.36 -21.09 5.02
N GLN A 90 -6.53 -21.69 5.25
CA GLN A 90 -6.65 -23.13 5.45
C GLN A 90 -6.87 -23.81 4.10
N ALA A 91 -5.87 -24.55 3.62
CA ALA A 91 -5.97 -25.37 2.43
C ALA A 91 -5.91 -26.85 2.85
N ASP A 92 -7.05 -27.52 2.89
CA ASP A 92 -7.21 -28.87 3.43
C ASP A 92 -6.60 -29.02 4.83
N LYS A 93 -5.50 -29.76 4.95
CA LYS A 93 -4.77 -29.97 6.21
C LYS A 93 -3.58 -29.02 6.38
N THR A 94 -3.32 -28.14 5.41
CA THR A 94 -2.16 -27.26 5.38
C THR A 94 -2.56 -25.82 5.65
N LEU A 95 -1.72 -25.09 6.39
CA LEU A 95 -1.84 -23.67 6.56
C LEU A 95 -0.87 -22.96 5.60
N ILE A 96 -1.40 -22.10 4.76
CA ILE A 96 -0.63 -21.27 3.84
C ILE A 96 -0.56 -19.87 4.40
N HIS A 97 0.64 -19.31 4.52
CA HIS A 97 0.88 -17.94 4.91
C HIS A 97 1.17 -17.11 3.67
N HIS A 98 0.51 -15.98 3.55
CA HIS A 98 0.67 -15.05 2.44
C HIS A 98 0.72 -13.62 2.97
N GLU A 99 1.69 -12.84 2.51
CA GLU A 99 1.78 -11.41 2.70
C GLU A 99 1.66 -10.73 1.33
N PRO A 100 0.52 -10.09 1.02
CA PRO A 100 0.34 -9.43 -0.26
C PRO A 100 1.29 -8.24 -0.45
N PHE A 101 1.52 -7.88 -1.72
CA PHE A 101 2.33 -6.75 -2.16
C PHE A 101 3.82 -6.84 -1.84
N THR A 102 4.31 -8.03 -1.48
CA THR A 102 5.75 -8.24 -1.28
C THR A 102 6.50 -8.38 -2.60
N MET A 103 7.81 -8.12 -2.55
CA MET A 103 8.71 -8.38 -3.68
C MET A 103 8.82 -9.87 -4.01
N GLU A 104 8.67 -10.73 -3.01
CA GLU A 104 8.64 -12.19 -3.20
C GLU A 104 7.39 -12.60 -3.97
N GLY A 105 6.21 -12.12 -3.56
CA GLY A 105 4.96 -12.32 -4.30
C GLY A 105 5.02 -11.79 -5.73
N ALA A 106 5.68 -10.65 -5.94
CA ALA A 106 5.86 -10.09 -7.28
C ALA A 106 6.65 -10.99 -8.24
N ARG A 107 7.46 -11.91 -7.73
CA ARG A 107 8.23 -12.89 -8.53
C ARG A 107 7.45 -14.16 -8.87
N ASP A 108 6.30 -14.37 -8.23
CA ASP A 108 5.43 -15.49 -8.55
C ASP A 108 4.72 -15.24 -9.89
N PRO A 109 4.86 -16.13 -10.91
CA PRO A 109 4.21 -15.95 -12.21
C PRO A 109 2.67 -15.89 -12.13
N GLY A 110 2.09 -16.47 -11.07
CA GLY A 110 0.65 -16.43 -10.83
C GLY A 110 0.18 -15.22 -10.05
N CYS A 111 1.07 -14.28 -9.73
CA CYS A 111 0.78 -13.08 -8.97
C CYS A 111 0.91 -11.83 -9.84
N THR A 112 -0.14 -11.02 -9.90
CA THR A 112 -0.13 -9.73 -10.59
C THR A 112 -0.39 -8.62 -9.57
N GLN A 113 0.51 -7.64 -9.52
CA GLN A 113 0.41 -6.49 -8.62
C GLN A 113 0.26 -5.21 -9.44
N THR A 114 -0.82 -4.47 -9.20
CA THR A 114 -1.16 -3.26 -9.94
C THR A 114 -1.37 -2.08 -9.01
N LEU A 115 -0.77 -0.95 -9.36
CA LEU A 115 -0.94 0.34 -8.69
C LEU A 115 -1.82 1.24 -9.56
N TYR A 116 -2.84 1.80 -8.96
CA TYR A 116 -3.73 2.81 -9.55
C TYR A 116 -3.55 4.12 -8.79
N VAL A 117 -3.24 5.19 -9.51
CA VAL A 117 -3.09 6.53 -8.94
C VAL A 117 -4.12 7.45 -9.56
N ARG A 118 -4.94 8.06 -8.71
CA ARG A 118 -5.93 9.09 -9.05
C ARG A 118 -5.60 10.38 -8.29
N PRO A 119 -6.17 11.52 -8.67
CA PRO A 119 -5.87 12.78 -7.99
C PRO A 119 -6.16 12.79 -6.48
N HIS A 120 -7.08 11.95 -6.02
CA HIS A 120 -7.57 11.94 -4.64
C HIS A 120 -7.43 10.59 -3.93
N GLU A 121 -6.94 9.55 -4.62
CA GLU A 121 -6.77 8.23 -4.04
C GLU A 121 -5.64 7.43 -4.69
N ILE A 122 -5.13 6.46 -3.96
CA ILE A 122 -4.20 5.44 -4.44
C ILE A 122 -4.81 4.09 -4.12
N THR A 123 -4.88 3.21 -5.11
CA THR A 123 -5.32 1.83 -4.94
C THR A 123 -4.21 0.87 -5.37
N LEU A 124 -3.90 -0.11 -4.54
CA LEU A 124 -3.04 -1.23 -4.87
C LEU A 124 -3.89 -2.49 -4.93
N ARG A 125 -3.70 -3.28 -5.98
CA ARG A 125 -4.38 -4.56 -6.14
C ARG A 125 -3.37 -5.66 -6.40
N GLU A 126 -3.52 -6.75 -5.67
CA GLU A 126 -2.81 -7.99 -5.93
C GLU A 126 -3.80 -9.10 -6.26
N GLN A 127 -3.56 -9.77 -7.39
CA GLN A 127 -4.28 -10.99 -7.79
C GLN A 127 -3.30 -12.15 -7.73
N HIS A 128 -3.54 -13.07 -6.81
CA HIS A 128 -2.72 -14.26 -6.63
C HIS A 128 -3.53 -15.50 -7.05
N THR A 129 -3.44 -15.84 -8.34
CA THR A 129 -4.22 -16.92 -8.95
C THR A 129 -4.02 -18.28 -8.27
N PRO A 130 -2.79 -18.72 -7.95
CA PRO A 130 -2.57 -20.01 -7.29
C PRO A 130 -3.25 -20.14 -5.92
N LEU A 131 -3.38 -19.05 -5.19
CA LEU A 131 -4.08 -19.01 -3.90
C LEU A 131 -5.58 -18.76 -4.05
N GLY A 132 -6.05 -18.38 -5.22
CA GLY A 132 -7.41 -17.92 -5.43
C GLY A 132 -7.75 -16.71 -4.57
N LEU A 133 -6.82 -15.76 -4.46
CA LEU A 133 -6.93 -14.60 -3.59
C LEU A 133 -6.75 -13.30 -4.38
N GLU A 134 -7.64 -12.34 -4.14
CA GLU A 134 -7.46 -10.95 -4.57
C GLU A 134 -7.44 -10.07 -3.32
N THR A 135 -6.41 -9.23 -3.22
CA THR A 135 -6.27 -8.24 -2.14
C THR A 135 -6.23 -6.84 -2.76
N GLU A 136 -7.02 -5.92 -2.22
CA GLU A 136 -7.07 -4.53 -2.65
C GLU A 136 -6.92 -3.61 -1.44
N VAL A 137 -6.05 -2.61 -1.56
CA VAL A 137 -5.86 -1.57 -0.53
C VAL A 137 -6.03 -0.21 -1.19
N THR A 138 -6.94 0.60 -0.65
CA THR A 138 -7.20 1.96 -1.14
C THR A 138 -6.92 2.98 -0.04
N TYR A 139 -6.22 4.06 -0.38
CA TYR A 139 -5.91 5.20 0.49
C TYR A 139 -6.52 6.48 -0.07
N PHE A 140 -7.16 7.25 0.79
CA PHE A 140 -7.69 8.58 0.46
C PHE A 140 -7.80 9.44 1.73
N THR A 141 -7.94 10.75 1.55
CA THR A 141 -8.23 11.66 2.65
C THR A 141 -9.73 11.76 2.89
N LEU A 142 -10.16 11.90 4.14
CA LEU A 142 -11.58 11.96 4.53
C LEU A 142 -12.06 13.41 4.53
N PRO A 143 -12.78 13.89 3.48
CA PRO A 143 -13.33 15.23 3.43
C PRO A 143 -14.66 15.31 4.17
N HIS A 144 -15.05 16.54 4.59
CA HIS A 144 -16.37 16.88 5.14
C HIS A 144 -16.80 16.17 6.42
N GLU A 145 -15.91 15.42 7.07
CA GLU A 145 -16.17 14.78 8.36
C GLU A 145 -15.66 15.65 9.52
N SER A 146 -16.14 15.39 10.72
CA SER A 146 -15.75 16.14 11.93
C SER A 146 -14.27 16.00 12.31
N LEU A 147 -13.59 15.03 11.75
CA LEU A 147 -12.16 14.76 11.94
C LEU A 147 -11.41 14.75 10.60
N ALA A 148 -10.15 15.15 10.62
CA ALA A 148 -9.24 15.00 9.49
C ALA A 148 -8.54 13.65 9.58
N ALA A 149 -8.60 12.84 8.52
CA ALA A 149 -8.01 11.51 8.52
C ALA A 149 -7.47 11.10 7.14
N LEU A 150 -6.38 10.36 7.14
CA LEU A 150 -6.00 9.45 6.07
C LEU A 150 -6.76 8.13 6.29
N VAL A 151 -7.57 7.75 5.33
CA VAL A 151 -8.34 6.51 5.36
C VAL A 151 -7.62 5.43 4.58
N ARG A 152 -7.59 4.23 5.12
CA ARG A 152 -7.15 3.02 4.44
C ARG A 152 -8.27 1.99 4.49
N ILE A 153 -8.66 1.49 3.32
CA ILE A 153 -9.62 0.40 3.18
C ILE A 153 -8.89 -0.80 2.60
N MET A 154 -8.97 -1.93 3.27
CA MET A 154 -8.45 -3.20 2.77
C MET A 154 -9.61 -4.14 2.46
N LYS A 155 -9.59 -4.74 1.27
CA LYS A 155 -10.55 -5.75 0.82
C LYS A 155 -9.82 -7.01 0.44
N ILE A 156 -10.34 -8.15 0.89
CA ILE A 156 -9.87 -9.48 0.50
C ILE A 156 -11.04 -10.21 -0.14
N ARG A 157 -10.80 -10.77 -1.32
CA ARG A 157 -11.77 -11.56 -2.06
C ARG A 157 -11.21 -12.96 -2.31
N ASN A 158 -11.99 -13.96 -1.97
CA ASN A 158 -11.72 -15.33 -2.39
C ASN A 158 -12.21 -15.53 -3.84
N THR A 159 -11.30 -15.83 -4.74
CA THR A 159 -11.55 -16.07 -6.17
C THR A 159 -11.40 -17.55 -6.55
N SER A 160 -11.16 -18.43 -5.58
CA SER A 160 -10.91 -19.86 -5.82
C SER A 160 -12.18 -20.64 -6.20
N GLY A 161 -13.37 -20.09 -6.00
CA GLY A 161 -14.64 -20.80 -6.15
C GLY A 161 -14.94 -21.83 -5.05
N LYS A 162 -14.09 -21.97 -4.03
CA LYS A 162 -14.24 -22.89 -2.88
C LYS A 162 -14.31 -22.10 -1.60
N THR A 163 -15.05 -22.61 -0.63
CA THR A 163 -15.05 -22.05 0.73
C THR A 163 -13.70 -22.28 1.39
N THR A 164 -13.09 -21.25 1.93
CA THR A 164 -11.78 -21.30 2.58
C THR A 164 -11.85 -20.50 3.89
N ALA A 165 -11.37 -21.07 4.98
CA ALA A 165 -11.16 -20.34 6.21
C ALA A 165 -9.90 -19.47 6.10
N ALA A 166 -10.01 -18.23 6.51
CA ALA A 166 -8.90 -17.29 6.49
C ALA A 166 -8.79 -16.52 7.82
N TRP A 167 -7.57 -16.27 8.24
CA TRP A 167 -7.26 -15.33 9.32
C TRP A 167 -6.48 -14.17 8.72
N VAL A 168 -6.83 -12.96 9.10
CA VAL A 168 -6.22 -11.74 8.57
C VAL A 168 -5.71 -10.91 9.73
N LEU A 169 -4.45 -10.50 9.66
CA LEU A 169 -3.86 -9.45 10.48
C LEU A 169 -3.47 -8.29 9.56
N ASP A 170 -4.01 -7.12 9.83
CA ASP A 170 -3.87 -5.96 8.95
C ASP A 170 -3.62 -4.68 9.76
N GLY A 171 -2.76 -3.81 9.26
CA GLY A 171 -2.52 -2.51 9.87
C GLY A 171 -1.11 -1.97 9.69
N LEU A 172 -0.75 -1.04 10.57
CA LEU A 172 0.57 -0.42 10.65
C LEU A 172 1.35 -1.05 11.81
N PRO A 173 2.29 -1.97 11.55
CA PRO A 173 2.95 -2.73 12.62
C PRO A 173 3.93 -1.89 13.43
N LEU A 174 4.43 -0.80 12.86
CA LEU A 174 5.37 0.11 13.52
C LEU A 174 4.97 1.55 13.22
N ILE A 175 4.79 2.34 14.28
CA ILE A 175 4.58 3.78 14.17
C ILE A 175 5.85 4.46 14.69
N VAL A 176 6.55 5.16 13.81
CA VAL A 176 7.68 6.03 14.17
C VAL A 176 7.20 7.47 14.08
N PRO A 177 6.95 8.14 15.20
CA PRO A 177 6.55 9.55 15.20
C PRO A 177 7.64 10.44 14.60
N HIS A 178 7.24 11.56 14.03
CA HIS A 178 8.16 12.55 13.48
C HIS A 178 9.20 13.01 14.52
N GLY A 179 10.45 13.10 14.08
CA GLY A 179 11.58 13.56 14.90
C GLY A 179 12.19 12.51 15.84
N LEU A 180 11.63 11.30 15.90
CA LEU A 180 12.21 10.21 16.72
C LEU A 180 13.13 9.28 15.93
N GLY A 181 13.04 9.27 14.60
CA GLY A 181 13.76 8.34 13.73
C GLY A 181 15.27 8.38 13.93
N ASP A 182 15.86 9.57 13.96
CA ASP A 182 17.30 9.75 14.07
C ASP A 182 17.85 9.36 15.46
N SER A 183 17.07 9.48 16.50
CA SER A 183 17.50 9.15 17.87
C SER A 183 17.29 7.68 18.22
N MET A 184 16.37 7.00 17.57
CA MET A 184 16.06 5.58 17.80
C MET A 184 16.81 4.62 16.88
N LEU A 185 17.39 5.11 15.78
CA LEU A 185 18.18 4.32 14.84
C LEU A 185 19.69 4.37 15.09
N LYS A 186 20.11 5.08 16.12
CA LYS A 186 21.48 5.11 16.67
C LYS A 186 21.57 4.18 17.85
#